data_32c2e9c84e5f46a47e025d43528babf0
#
_entry.id   32c2e9c84e5f46a47e025d43528babf0
#
_cell.length_a   1.000
_cell.length_b   1.000
_cell.length_c   1.000
_cell.angle_alpha   90.00
_cell.angle_beta   90.00
_cell.angle_gamma   90.00
#
_symmetry.space_group_name_H-M   'P 1'
#
loop_
_entity.id
_entity.type
_entity.pdbx_description
1 polymer ?
#
loop_
_entity_poly.entity_id
_entity_poly.type
_entity_poly.pdbx_seq_one_letter_code
_entity_poly.pdbx_strand_id
1 'polypeptide(L)'
;MNYPYTVGFGKVDEENKPYWNEEAHEYLIITTDDEQNCYSQTINGKQTNYKTSRTVLGHIDLTTGEQYSGKDAVFWEMTPEEHDTELYKKLFKGGVVYHIRAAMQKKNVVLYPIEVLGIADSEPFLEQLYAAYVEERDRPVYLQTKMFGDLLLNKRYNSFDGTFEYMGQEIEFSIDNSDDASKTVAKLETFVQDFKAHDEEMRRFAAEKLTSLANEWADEEGEAHITEEEFYSHIIPEGIDMRSTGRYIVYYTDGGAFGGHSVEVSGNSKGPTKAQITG
;
A
#
# COMPACT_ATOMS: atom_id res chain seq x y z
N MET A 1 14.24 -31.29 8.32
CA MET A 1 15.34 -30.49 7.70
C MET A 1 15.79 -29.49 8.76
N ASN A 2 17.08 -29.46 9.11
CA ASN A 2 17.58 -28.39 9.95
C ASN A 2 17.46 -27.08 9.18
N TYR A 3 16.68 -26.15 9.67
CA TYR A 3 16.56 -24.82 9.11
C TYR A 3 17.88 -24.08 9.40
N PRO A 4 18.69 -23.72 8.41
CA PRO A 4 20.07 -23.22 8.65
C PRO A 4 20.10 -21.74 9.04
N TYR A 5 18.97 -21.14 9.43
CA TYR A 5 18.84 -19.70 9.60
C TYR A 5 18.50 -19.35 11.05
N THR A 6 19.52 -19.12 11.85
CA THR A 6 19.39 -18.24 13.01
C THR A 6 19.38 -16.80 12.51
N VAL A 7 18.22 -16.29 12.09
CA VAL A 7 18.00 -14.86 12.06
C VAL A 7 18.03 -14.42 13.51
N GLY A 8 18.45 -13.20 13.82
CA GLY A 8 18.54 -12.63 15.16
C GLY A 8 17.22 -12.57 15.93
N PHE A 9 16.48 -13.67 15.90
CA PHE A 9 15.34 -13.93 16.74
C PHE A 9 15.83 -14.00 18.18
N GLY A 10 15.27 -13.24 19.07
CA GLY A 10 15.47 -13.61 20.44
C GLY A 10 15.87 -12.52 21.40
N LYS A 11 15.81 -11.29 21.02
CA LYS A 11 15.85 -10.21 22.01
C LYS A 11 14.60 -9.37 21.83
N VAL A 12 13.50 -9.79 22.48
CA VAL A 12 12.47 -8.84 22.84
C VAL A 12 13.17 -7.73 23.58
N ASP A 13 13.16 -6.53 23.03
CA ASP A 13 13.73 -5.36 23.65
C ASP A 13 13.21 -5.25 25.08
N GLU A 14 14.09 -4.97 26.04
CA GLU A 14 13.73 -4.85 27.45
C GLU A 14 12.55 -3.88 27.68
N GLU A 15 12.44 -2.82 26.85
CA GLU A 15 11.33 -1.88 26.87
C GLU A 15 10.00 -2.52 26.46
N ASN A 16 10.02 -3.53 25.60
CA ASN A 16 8.83 -4.19 25.07
C ASN A 16 8.45 -5.48 25.83
N LYS A 17 9.33 -6.01 26.68
CA LYS A 17 9.06 -7.19 27.53
C LYS A 17 7.70 -7.18 28.25
N PRO A 18 7.24 -6.04 28.83
CA PRO A 18 5.94 -6.01 29.51
C PRO A 18 4.73 -6.36 28.64
N TYR A 19 4.86 -6.25 27.33
CA TYR A 19 3.76 -6.49 26.37
C TYR A 19 3.67 -7.94 25.91
N TRP A 20 4.70 -8.76 26.17
CA TRP A 20 4.77 -10.16 25.76
C TRP A 20 4.52 -11.12 26.92
N ASN A 21 4.05 -12.33 26.61
CA ASN A 21 4.01 -13.39 27.60
C ASN A 21 5.42 -13.77 28.00
N GLU A 22 5.61 -14.07 29.29
CA GLU A 22 6.94 -14.44 29.82
C GLU A 22 7.38 -15.80 29.32
N GLU A 23 6.42 -16.70 29.09
CA GLU A 23 6.66 -18.05 28.59
C GLU A 23 6.47 -18.12 27.09
N ALA A 24 7.47 -18.63 26.38
CA ALA A 24 7.40 -18.87 24.96
C ALA A 24 6.90 -20.29 24.70
N HIS A 25 5.87 -20.39 23.85
CA HIS A 25 5.31 -21.67 23.41
C HIS A 25 5.83 -22.06 22.04
N GLU A 26 5.61 -23.31 21.68
CA GLU A 26 5.79 -23.80 20.33
C GLU A 26 4.48 -23.68 19.56
N TYR A 27 4.57 -23.15 18.32
CA TYR A 27 3.42 -22.92 17.46
C TYR A 27 3.67 -23.53 16.08
N LEU A 28 2.60 -24.06 15.49
CA LEU A 28 2.52 -24.19 14.03
C LEU A 28 1.77 -22.97 13.50
N ILE A 29 2.32 -22.31 12.49
CA ILE A 29 1.73 -21.14 11.87
C ILE A 29 1.71 -21.26 10.36
N ILE A 30 0.72 -20.63 9.72
CA ILE A 30 0.68 -20.43 8.27
C ILE A 30 0.45 -18.96 7.97
N THR A 31 1.17 -18.43 6.96
CA THR A 31 1.13 -17.02 6.61
C THR A 31 0.52 -16.79 5.23
N THR A 32 0.07 -15.55 4.98
CA THR A 32 -0.26 -15.09 3.64
C THR A 32 1.01 -15.01 2.78
N ASP A 33 0.84 -14.94 1.46
CA ASP A 33 1.90 -14.64 0.49
C ASP A 33 1.94 -13.16 0.06
N ASP A 34 1.22 -12.30 0.79
CA ASP A 34 1.27 -10.84 0.60
C ASP A 34 2.69 -10.31 0.77
N GLU A 35 2.95 -9.16 0.16
CA GLU A 35 4.25 -8.50 0.32
C GLU A 35 4.55 -8.22 1.79
N GLN A 36 5.79 -8.47 2.15
CA GLN A 36 6.28 -8.27 3.51
C GLN A 36 6.59 -6.81 3.75
N ASN A 37 5.97 -6.22 4.77
CA ASN A 37 6.35 -4.89 5.23
C ASN A 37 7.70 -4.95 5.94
N CYS A 38 8.63 -4.09 5.54
CA CYS A 38 9.92 -3.93 6.20
C CYS A 38 10.26 -2.45 6.26
N TYR A 39 10.47 -1.92 7.45
CA TYR A 39 10.76 -0.52 7.66
C TYR A 39 11.78 -0.30 8.79
N SER A 40 12.54 0.76 8.69
CA SER A 40 13.42 1.26 9.74
C SER A 40 13.19 2.76 9.93
N GLN A 41 13.75 3.32 10.99
CA GLN A 41 13.73 4.75 11.27
C GLN A 41 15.16 5.24 11.46
N THR A 42 15.40 6.52 11.19
CA THR A 42 16.65 7.18 11.55
C THR A 42 16.39 8.06 12.77
N ILE A 43 17.04 7.74 13.89
CA ILE A 43 16.93 8.49 15.14
C ILE A 43 18.33 9.03 15.46
N ASN A 44 18.44 10.35 15.64
CA ASN A 44 19.72 11.03 15.92
C ASN A 44 20.84 10.69 14.92
N GLY A 45 20.50 10.57 13.63
CA GLY A 45 21.45 10.24 12.57
C GLY A 45 21.91 8.78 12.53
N LYS A 46 21.32 7.90 13.35
CA LYS A 46 21.56 6.45 13.32
C LYS A 46 20.31 5.72 12.86
N GLN A 47 20.49 4.81 11.92
CA GLN A 47 19.45 3.91 11.49
C GLN A 47 19.13 2.92 12.62
N THR A 48 17.84 2.76 12.92
CA THR A 48 17.35 1.74 13.86
C THR A 48 17.34 0.36 13.19
N ASN A 49 17.12 -0.68 13.98
CA ASN A 49 16.81 -2.00 13.46
C ASN A 49 15.62 -1.95 12.52
N TYR A 50 15.65 -2.78 11.50
CA TYR A 50 14.50 -3.01 10.62
C TYR A 50 13.45 -3.82 11.35
N LYS A 51 12.21 -3.38 11.23
CA LYS A 51 11.02 -4.06 11.74
C LYS A 51 10.29 -4.68 10.56
N THR A 52 9.91 -5.93 10.69
CA THR A 52 9.21 -6.64 9.64
C THR A 52 8.13 -7.53 10.21
N SER A 53 7.09 -7.77 9.41
CA SER A 53 5.97 -8.63 9.80
C SER A 53 5.37 -9.36 8.62
N ARG A 54 4.73 -10.47 8.91
CA ARG A 54 3.85 -11.19 7.97
C ARG A 54 2.51 -11.43 8.61
N THR A 55 1.45 -11.39 7.80
CA THR A 55 0.11 -11.79 8.24
C THR A 55 0.05 -13.29 8.43
N VAL A 56 -0.40 -13.71 9.61
CA VAL A 56 -0.65 -15.10 9.97
C VAL A 56 -2.15 -15.37 9.81
N LEU A 57 -2.51 -16.40 9.04
CA LEU A 57 -3.91 -16.81 8.84
C LEU A 57 -4.46 -17.63 9.99
N GLY A 58 -3.58 -18.27 10.73
CA GLY A 58 -3.91 -19.05 11.91
C GLY A 58 -2.70 -19.72 12.50
N HIS A 59 -2.87 -20.18 13.72
CA HIS A 59 -1.84 -20.92 14.45
C HIS A 59 -2.43 -22.04 15.30
N ILE A 60 -1.57 -22.97 15.68
CA ILE A 60 -1.82 -24.01 16.67
C ILE A 60 -0.77 -23.85 17.76
N ASP A 61 -1.18 -23.60 18.99
CA ASP A 61 -0.31 -23.67 20.14
C ASP A 61 -0.08 -25.14 20.53
N LEU A 62 1.09 -25.66 20.27
CA LEU A 62 1.43 -27.06 20.55
C LEU A 62 1.56 -27.36 22.06
N THR A 63 1.70 -26.33 22.89
CA THR A 63 1.76 -26.46 24.35
C THR A 63 0.37 -26.68 24.96
N THR A 64 -0.65 -25.97 24.42
CA THR A 64 -2.02 -26.03 24.93
C THR A 64 -2.96 -26.88 24.05
N GLY A 65 -2.60 -27.08 22.79
CA GLY A 65 -3.45 -27.69 21.76
C GLY A 65 -4.50 -26.73 21.21
N GLU A 66 -4.47 -25.45 21.55
CA GLU A 66 -5.44 -24.46 21.09
C GLU A 66 -5.20 -24.12 19.61
N GLN A 67 -6.29 -24.09 18.85
CA GLN A 67 -6.29 -23.70 17.45
C GLN A 67 -6.93 -22.31 17.32
N TYR A 68 -6.27 -21.43 16.57
CA TYR A 68 -6.76 -20.10 16.30
C TYR A 68 -6.80 -19.83 14.78
N SER A 69 -7.87 -19.19 14.33
CA SER A 69 -8.03 -18.69 12.96
C SER A 69 -8.35 -17.19 13.01
N GLY A 70 -7.60 -16.42 12.27
CA GLY A 70 -7.77 -14.96 12.22
C GLY A 70 -6.58 -14.31 11.54
N LYS A 71 -6.68 -13.01 11.30
CA LYS A 71 -5.56 -12.24 10.74
C LYS A 71 -4.68 -11.73 11.87
N ASP A 72 -3.67 -12.51 12.20
CA ASP A 72 -2.65 -12.18 13.18
C ASP A 72 -1.37 -11.70 12.49
N ALA A 73 -0.32 -11.48 13.25
CA ALA A 73 0.98 -11.16 12.70
C ALA A 73 2.09 -11.99 13.38
N VAL A 74 3.04 -12.43 12.59
CA VAL A 74 4.38 -12.76 13.07
C VAL A 74 5.27 -11.55 12.84
N PHE A 75 5.92 -11.06 13.88
CA PHE A 75 6.69 -9.82 13.87
C PHE A 75 8.09 -10.06 14.42
N TRP A 76 9.11 -9.51 13.77
CA TRP A 76 10.50 -9.58 14.26
C TRP A 76 11.32 -8.36 13.84
N GLU A 77 12.48 -8.21 14.45
CA GLU A 77 13.44 -7.16 14.16
C GLU A 77 14.73 -7.76 13.58
N MET A 78 15.41 -6.98 12.75
CA MET A 78 16.67 -7.32 12.12
C MET A 78 17.64 -6.14 12.21
N THR A 79 18.93 -6.43 12.36
CA THR A 79 19.94 -5.41 12.19
C THR A 79 20.04 -4.97 10.72
N PRO A 80 20.64 -3.81 10.41
CA PRO A 80 20.91 -3.43 9.03
C PRO A 80 21.68 -4.49 8.24
N GLU A 81 22.66 -5.14 8.86
CA GLU A 81 23.46 -6.18 8.24
C GLU A 81 22.63 -7.43 7.91
N GLU A 82 21.71 -7.82 8.79
CA GLU A 82 20.79 -8.94 8.54
C GLU A 82 19.79 -8.59 7.43
N HIS A 83 19.30 -7.34 7.40
CA HIS A 83 18.42 -6.84 6.35
C HIS A 83 19.10 -6.93 4.97
N ASP A 84 20.36 -6.54 4.86
CA ASP A 84 21.11 -6.55 3.61
C ASP A 84 21.30 -7.96 3.04
N THR A 85 21.18 -9.01 3.84
CA THR A 85 21.19 -10.41 3.37
C THR A 85 19.91 -10.81 2.64
N GLU A 86 18.87 -10.02 2.69
CA GLU A 86 17.52 -10.31 2.18
C GLU A 86 16.92 -11.62 2.69
N LEU A 87 17.45 -12.15 3.78
CA LEU A 87 17.00 -13.41 4.36
C LEU A 87 15.52 -13.37 4.77
N TYR A 88 15.07 -12.21 5.24
CA TYR A 88 13.68 -12.00 5.63
C TYR A 88 12.69 -12.30 4.50
N LYS A 89 13.05 -12.05 3.23
CA LYS A 89 12.22 -12.38 2.06
C LYS A 89 12.01 -13.89 1.87
N LYS A 90 12.83 -14.70 2.50
CA LYS A 90 12.79 -16.17 2.40
C LYS A 90 12.07 -16.82 3.58
N LEU A 91 11.85 -16.08 4.66
CA LEU A 91 11.17 -16.56 5.85
C LEU A 91 9.65 -16.38 5.74
N PHE A 92 8.92 -17.28 6.38
CA PHE A 92 7.47 -17.24 6.47
C PHE A 92 6.79 -17.09 5.09
N LYS A 93 7.21 -17.91 4.13
CA LYS A 93 6.57 -17.96 2.81
C LYS A 93 5.13 -18.39 2.94
N GLY A 94 4.24 -17.74 2.18
CA GLY A 94 2.83 -18.08 2.14
C GLY A 94 2.58 -19.54 1.79
N GLY A 95 1.59 -20.14 2.43
CA GLY A 95 1.20 -21.54 2.22
C GLY A 95 2.15 -22.58 2.79
N VAL A 96 3.17 -22.16 3.54
CA VAL A 96 4.09 -23.06 4.22
C VAL A 96 3.77 -23.05 5.71
N VAL A 97 3.61 -24.24 6.31
CA VAL A 97 3.41 -24.38 7.75
C VAL A 97 4.76 -24.39 8.44
N TYR A 98 5.02 -23.33 9.21
CA TYR A 98 6.24 -23.21 10.01
C TYR A 98 6.01 -23.67 11.44
N HIS A 99 6.97 -24.41 11.97
CA HIS A 99 7.09 -24.74 13.38
C HIS A 99 8.05 -23.72 14.00
N ILE A 100 7.54 -22.94 14.94
CA ILE A 100 8.30 -21.87 15.60
C ILE A 100 8.16 -21.97 17.13
N ARG A 101 9.15 -21.44 17.83
CA ARG A 101 9.02 -21.09 19.24
C ARG A 101 8.90 -19.57 19.32
N ALA A 102 7.83 -19.08 19.94
CA ALA A 102 7.50 -17.66 19.94
C ALA A 102 6.90 -17.20 21.27
N ALA A 103 7.10 -15.94 21.60
CA ALA A 103 6.32 -15.24 22.61
C ALA A 103 5.07 -14.61 21.97
N MET A 104 3.93 -14.66 22.64
CA MET A 104 2.69 -14.04 22.18
C MET A 104 2.46 -12.70 22.88
N GLN A 105 1.95 -11.71 22.18
CA GLN A 105 1.57 -10.45 22.78
C GLN A 105 0.33 -10.59 23.67
N LYS A 106 0.36 -9.99 24.87
CA LYS A 106 -0.69 -10.16 25.89
C LYS A 106 -2.08 -9.63 25.50
N LYS A 107 -2.15 -8.68 24.56
CA LYS A 107 -3.41 -8.01 24.19
C LYS A 107 -3.89 -8.30 22.77
N ASN A 108 -2.99 -8.64 21.88
CA ASN A 108 -3.28 -8.90 20.48
C ASN A 108 -2.62 -10.22 20.09
N VAL A 109 -3.14 -10.90 19.09
CA VAL A 109 -2.50 -12.12 18.60
C VAL A 109 -1.36 -11.74 17.66
N VAL A 110 -0.24 -11.32 18.24
CA VAL A 110 1.02 -11.07 17.54
C VAL A 110 2.06 -12.02 18.12
N LEU A 111 2.70 -12.79 17.25
CA LEU A 111 3.75 -13.74 17.60
C LEU A 111 5.12 -13.10 17.36
N TYR A 112 5.97 -13.11 18.36
CA TYR A 112 7.37 -12.72 18.24
C TYR A 112 8.23 -13.99 18.22
N PRO A 113 8.74 -14.41 17.05
CA PRO A 113 9.50 -15.65 16.95
C PRO A 113 10.82 -15.52 17.70
N ILE A 114 11.14 -16.52 18.51
CA ILE A 114 12.42 -16.68 19.18
C ILE A 114 13.30 -17.63 18.37
N GLU A 115 12.67 -18.63 17.74
CA GLU A 115 13.36 -19.63 16.95
C GLU A 115 12.42 -20.20 15.88
N VAL A 116 12.94 -20.44 14.70
CA VAL A 116 12.26 -21.24 13.66
C VAL A 116 12.77 -22.67 13.77
N LEU A 117 11.93 -23.56 14.26
CA LEU A 117 12.28 -24.98 14.52
C LEU A 117 12.27 -25.81 13.25
N GLY A 118 11.44 -25.41 12.26
CA GLY A 118 11.38 -26.10 10.98
C GLY A 118 10.13 -25.78 10.16
N ILE A 119 9.87 -26.65 9.21
CA ILE A 119 8.64 -26.71 8.41
C ILE A 119 7.93 -28.00 8.81
N ALA A 120 6.63 -27.92 9.10
CA ALA A 120 5.80 -29.10 9.33
C ALA A 120 5.48 -29.80 8.02
N ASP A 121 5.39 -31.12 8.02
CA ASP A 121 5.13 -31.91 6.82
C ASP A 121 3.71 -31.67 6.29
N SER A 122 2.72 -31.57 7.17
CA SER A 122 1.32 -31.26 6.87
C SER A 122 0.58 -30.87 8.15
N GLU A 123 -0.36 -29.92 8.03
CA GLU A 123 -1.32 -29.59 9.08
C GLU A 123 -2.65 -29.17 8.42
N PRO A 124 -3.63 -30.09 8.36
CA PRO A 124 -4.86 -29.89 7.60
C PRO A 124 -5.67 -28.64 7.99
N PHE A 125 -5.71 -28.28 9.27
CA PHE A 125 -6.40 -27.07 9.72
C PHE A 125 -5.79 -25.81 9.12
N LEU A 126 -4.48 -25.68 9.19
CA LEU A 126 -3.76 -24.50 8.65
C LEU A 126 -3.79 -24.46 7.13
N GLU A 127 -3.65 -25.62 6.49
CA GLU A 127 -3.73 -25.73 5.02
C GLU A 127 -5.10 -25.33 4.47
N GLN A 128 -6.20 -25.66 5.18
CA GLN A 128 -7.55 -25.22 4.82
C GLN A 128 -7.70 -23.71 4.94
N LEU A 129 -7.10 -23.08 5.96
CA LEU A 129 -7.12 -21.61 6.08
C LEU A 129 -6.40 -20.96 4.90
N TYR A 130 -5.25 -21.49 4.50
CA TYR A 130 -4.54 -20.98 3.34
C TYR A 130 -5.31 -21.17 2.03
N ALA A 131 -5.92 -22.33 1.83
CA ALA A 131 -6.73 -22.60 0.65
C ALA A 131 -7.92 -21.62 0.55
N ALA A 132 -8.60 -21.36 1.67
CA ALA A 132 -9.69 -20.38 1.73
C ALA A 132 -9.20 -18.95 1.45
N TYR A 133 -8.02 -18.59 1.98
CA TYR A 133 -7.39 -17.30 1.69
C TYR A 133 -7.07 -17.14 0.21
N VAL A 134 -6.47 -18.15 -0.44
CA VAL A 134 -6.16 -18.14 -1.88
C VAL A 134 -7.42 -18.02 -2.72
N GLU A 135 -8.47 -18.80 -2.40
CA GLU A 135 -9.76 -18.71 -3.09
C GLU A 135 -10.35 -17.29 -3.00
N GLU A 136 -10.35 -16.70 -1.82
CA GLU A 136 -10.87 -15.32 -1.64
C GLU A 136 -9.96 -14.27 -2.30
N ARG A 137 -8.64 -14.42 -2.21
CA ARG A 137 -7.68 -13.55 -2.88
C ARG A 137 -7.86 -13.56 -4.40
N ASP A 138 -8.00 -14.75 -4.97
CA ASP A 138 -8.02 -14.92 -6.43
C ASP A 138 -9.43 -14.77 -7.02
N ARG A 139 -10.49 -14.74 -6.18
CA ARG A 139 -11.86 -14.50 -6.63
C ARG A 139 -11.98 -13.14 -7.28
N PRO A 140 -12.33 -13.02 -8.58
CA PRO A 140 -12.51 -11.72 -9.21
C PRO A 140 -13.74 -11.01 -8.64
N VAL A 141 -13.61 -9.70 -8.42
CA VAL A 141 -14.72 -8.82 -8.00
C VAL A 141 -14.86 -7.74 -9.04
N TYR A 142 -16.05 -7.60 -9.62
CA TYR A 142 -16.33 -6.63 -10.68
C TYR A 142 -17.30 -5.55 -10.20
N LEU A 143 -17.05 -4.33 -10.61
CA LEU A 143 -17.96 -3.20 -10.51
C LEU A 143 -18.47 -2.86 -11.91
N GLN A 144 -19.77 -3.02 -12.12
CA GLN A 144 -20.39 -2.68 -13.40
C GLN A 144 -20.56 -1.18 -13.54
N THR A 145 -20.16 -0.63 -14.68
CA THR A 145 -20.27 0.80 -15.00
C THR A 145 -21.02 1.01 -16.31
N LYS A 146 -21.49 2.22 -16.54
CA LYS A 146 -22.19 2.58 -17.79
C LYS A 146 -21.21 3.04 -18.89
N MET A 147 -20.12 3.68 -18.48
CA MET A 147 -19.17 4.29 -19.44
C MET A 147 -17.91 3.46 -19.63
N PHE A 148 -17.44 2.77 -18.59
CA PHE A 148 -16.11 2.16 -18.56
C PHE A 148 -16.15 0.62 -18.65
N GLY A 149 -17.35 0.01 -18.82
CA GLY A 149 -17.53 -1.44 -18.78
C GLY A 149 -17.40 -2.01 -17.35
N ASP A 150 -16.99 -3.26 -17.25
CA ASP A 150 -16.81 -3.93 -15.97
C ASP A 150 -15.38 -3.67 -15.45
N LEU A 151 -15.27 -2.97 -14.32
CA LEU A 151 -13.99 -2.69 -13.66
C LEU A 151 -13.66 -3.83 -12.71
N LEU A 152 -12.44 -4.35 -12.79
CA LEU A 152 -11.94 -5.40 -11.90
C LEU A 152 -11.33 -4.76 -10.64
N LEU A 153 -11.69 -5.30 -9.46
CA LEU A 153 -11.11 -4.86 -8.19
C LEU A 153 -9.62 -5.20 -8.13
N ASN A 154 -8.81 -4.18 -8.00
CA ASN A 154 -7.42 -4.30 -7.59
C ASN A 154 -7.36 -4.52 -6.08
N LYS A 155 -7.30 -5.78 -5.66
CA LYS A 155 -7.33 -6.14 -4.23
C LYS A 155 -6.11 -5.64 -3.44
N ARG A 156 -4.98 -5.38 -4.12
CA ARG A 156 -3.78 -4.85 -3.48
C ARG A 156 -3.99 -3.44 -2.97
N TYR A 157 -4.60 -2.59 -3.80
CA TYR A 157 -4.86 -1.18 -3.48
C TYR A 157 -6.29 -0.93 -3.01
N ASN A 158 -7.12 -1.99 -3.03
CA ASN A 158 -8.54 -1.92 -2.70
C ASN A 158 -9.26 -0.84 -3.53
N SER A 159 -8.97 -0.80 -4.84
CA SER A 159 -9.51 0.16 -5.80
C SER A 159 -10.07 -0.53 -7.04
N PHE A 160 -10.97 0.16 -7.74
CA PHE A 160 -11.35 -0.17 -9.10
C PHE A 160 -10.67 0.82 -10.03
N ASP A 161 -9.84 0.31 -10.93
CA ASP A 161 -9.02 1.10 -11.82
C ASP A 161 -9.52 0.93 -13.26
N GLY A 162 -9.39 1.98 -14.07
CA GLY A 162 -9.77 1.95 -15.48
C GLY A 162 -9.20 3.14 -16.24
N THR A 163 -9.58 3.26 -17.51
CA THR A 163 -9.16 4.36 -18.39
C THR A 163 -10.33 4.93 -19.18
N PHE A 164 -10.17 6.14 -19.66
CA PHE A 164 -11.03 6.74 -20.68
C PHE A 164 -10.20 7.59 -21.66
N GLU A 165 -10.70 7.74 -22.87
CA GLU A 165 -10.00 8.53 -23.89
C GLU A 165 -10.37 10.02 -23.76
N TYR A 166 -9.35 10.89 -23.73
CA TYR A 166 -9.48 12.33 -23.75
C TYR A 166 -8.40 12.96 -24.63
N MET A 167 -8.78 13.74 -25.64
CA MET A 167 -7.88 14.40 -26.61
C MET A 167 -6.87 13.46 -27.27
N GLY A 168 -7.25 12.20 -27.51
CA GLY A 168 -6.39 11.17 -28.13
C GLY A 168 -5.38 10.55 -27.19
N GLN A 169 -5.57 10.69 -25.89
CA GLN A 169 -4.77 10.06 -24.82
C GLN A 169 -5.67 9.26 -23.91
N GLU A 170 -5.14 8.18 -23.35
CA GLU A 170 -5.77 7.45 -22.29
C GLU A 170 -5.47 8.12 -20.94
N ILE A 171 -6.54 8.46 -20.21
CA ILE A 171 -6.46 9.00 -18.85
C ILE A 171 -6.83 7.88 -17.90
N GLU A 172 -5.95 7.57 -16.97
CA GLU A 172 -6.20 6.57 -15.93
C GLU A 172 -7.14 7.10 -14.86
N PHE A 173 -7.90 6.23 -14.22
CA PHE A 173 -8.65 6.61 -13.03
C PHE A 173 -8.67 5.49 -12.00
N SER A 174 -8.82 5.90 -10.73
CA SER A 174 -8.96 5.02 -9.60
C SER A 174 -10.15 5.43 -8.72
N ILE A 175 -10.90 4.44 -8.25
CA ILE A 175 -12.05 4.59 -7.36
C ILE A 175 -11.86 3.69 -6.15
N ASP A 176 -11.99 4.23 -4.94
CA ASP A 176 -11.94 3.42 -3.73
C ASP A 176 -13.04 2.35 -3.72
N ASN A 177 -12.69 1.12 -3.38
CA ASN A 177 -13.64 0.07 -3.05
C ASN A 177 -14.23 0.33 -1.65
N SER A 178 -15.25 1.17 -1.61
CA SER A 178 -16.04 1.48 -0.40
C SER A 178 -17.45 0.95 -0.57
N ASP A 179 -18.25 0.99 0.49
CA ASP A 179 -19.68 0.62 0.45
C ASP A 179 -20.48 1.43 -0.59
N ASP A 180 -19.95 2.56 -1.02
CA ASP A 180 -20.54 3.45 -2.01
C ASP A 180 -19.81 3.44 -3.38
N ALA A 181 -19.05 2.40 -3.72
CA ALA A 181 -18.29 2.34 -4.99
C ALA A 181 -19.17 2.61 -6.23
N SER A 182 -20.40 2.06 -6.26
CA SER A 182 -21.35 2.33 -7.37
C SER A 182 -21.78 3.80 -7.43
N LYS A 183 -21.89 4.50 -6.31
CA LYS A 183 -22.18 5.94 -6.30
C LYS A 183 -20.94 6.75 -6.67
N THR A 184 -19.76 6.28 -6.29
CA THR A 184 -18.50 6.92 -6.64
C THR A 184 -18.26 6.86 -8.14
N VAL A 185 -18.48 5.70 -8.77
CA VAL A 185 -18.40 5.57 -10.22
C VAL A 185 -19.40 6.47 -10.95
N ALA A 186 -20.62 6.59 -10.46
CA ALA A 186 -21.62 7.47 -11.06
C ALA A 186 -21.20 8.96 -11.01
N LYS A 187 -20.50 9.38 -9.94
CA LYS A 187 -19.89 10.72 -9.86
C LYS A 187 -18.76 10.90 -10.85
N LEU A 188 -17.88 9.87 -10.97
CA LEU A 188 -16.81 9.89 -11.97
C LEU A 188 -17.38 9.95 -13.38
N GLU A 189 -18.38 9.15 -13.71
CA GLU A 189 -19.04 9.19 -15.01
C GLU A 189 -19.58 10.59 -15.33
N THR A 190 -20.22 11.25 -14.37
CA THR A 190 -20.70 12.63 -14.52
C THR A 190 -19.54 13.61 -14.72
N PHE A 191 -18.45 13.46 -13.95
CA PHE A 191 -17.27 14.29 -14.07
C PHE A 191 -16.57 14.14 -15.42
N VAL A 192 -16.47 12.91 -15.92
CA VAL A 192 -15.84 12.59 -17.21
C VAL A 192 -16.70 13.07 -18.38
N GLN A 193 -18.03 13.08 -18.28
CA GLN A 193 -18.91 13.64 -19.33
C GLN A 193 -18.60 15.11 -19.64
N ASP A 194 -18.25 15.90 -18.61
CA ASP A 194 -17.92 17.32 -18.74
C ASP A 194 -16.40 17.56 -18.54
N PHE A 195 -15.56 16.51 -18.72
CA PHE A 195 -14.14 16.56 -18.37
C PHE A 195 -13.39 17.71 -19.01
N LYS A 196 -13.72 18.07 -20.24
CA LYS A 196 -13.10 19.21 -20.92
C LYS A 196 -13.24 20.52 -20.12
N ALA A 197 -14.43 20.80 -19.63
CA ALA A 197 -14.68 22.01 -18.83
C ALA A 197 -13.95 21.95 -17.49
N HIS A 198 -13.98 20.79 -16.84
CA HIS A 198 -13.25 20.57 -15.59
C HIS A 198 -11.73 20.68 -15.77
N ASP A 199 -11.18 20.09 -16.83
CA ASP A 199 -9.76 20.16 -17.16
C ASP A 199 -9.30 21.62 -17.40
N GLU A 200 -10.07 22.38 -18.20
CA GLU A 200 -9.78 23.80 -18.44
C GLU A 200 -9.78 24.61 -17.12
N GLU A 201 -10.74 24.40 -16.23
CA GLU A 201 -10.81 25.07 -14.93
C GLU A 201 -9.63 24.68 -14.03
N MET A 202 -9.32 23.38 -13.95
CA MET A 202 -8.24 22.87 -13.12
C MET A 202 -6.85 23.32 -13.58
N ARG A 203 -6.59 23.31 -14.90
CA ARG A 203 -5.33 23.82 -15.46
C ARG A 203 -5.16 25.32 -15.23
N ARG A 204 -6.23 26.11 -15.34
CA ARG A 204 -6.18 27.55 -15.00
C ARG A 204 -5.89 27.75 -13.52
N PHE A 205 -6.53 26.99 -12.65
CA PHE A 205 -6.29 27.03 -11.21
C PHE A 205 -4.84 26.63 -10.87
N ALA A 206 -4.32 25.58 -11.49
CA ALA A 206 -2.92 25.17 -11.31
C ALA A 206 -1.96 26.27 -11.76
N ALA A 207 -2.20 26.87 -12.94
CA ALA A 207 -1.37 27.96 -13.46
C ALA A 207 -1.34 29.15 -12.51
N GLU A 208 -2.49 29.61 -12.02
CA GLU A 208 -2.58 30.69 -11.03
C GLU A 208 -1.76 30.39 -9.75
N LYS A 209 -1.76 29.13 -9.30
CA LYS A 209 -1.13 28.75 -8.02
C LYS A 209 0.34 28.38 -8.13
N LEU A 210 0.77 27.83 -9.26
CA LEU A 210 2.08 27.18 -9.37
C LEU A 210 3.07 27.87 -10.30
N THR A 211 2.66 28.81 -11.16
CA THR A 211 3.60 29.50 -12.08
C THR A 211 4.72 30.23 -11.34
N SER A 212 4.42 30.85 -10.19
CA SER A 212 5.49 31.51 -9.39
C SER A 212 6.50 30.49 -8.89
N LEU A 213 6.05 29.33 -8.41
CA LEU A 213 6.92 28.23 -7.95
C LEU A 213 7.73 27.65 -9.11
N ALA A 214 7.12 27.50 -10.29
CA ALA A 214 7.82 27.03 -11.50
C ALA A 214 8.95 27.99 -11.88
N ASN A 215 8.72 29.30 -11.79
CA ASN A 215 9.75 30.30 -12.06
C ASN A 215 10.86 30.35 -11.00
N GLU A 216 10.56 30.04 -9.72
CA GLU A 216 11.57 29.85 -8.69
C GLU A 216 12.48 28.66 -9.00
N TRP A 217 11.92 27.54 -9.49
CA TRP A 217 12.71 26.40 -9.94
C TRP A 217 13.54 26.72 -11.18
N ALA A 218 12.94 27.43 -12.17
CA ALA A 218 13.67 27.87 -13.36
C ALA A 218 14.88 28.76 -13.01
N ASP A 219 14.77 29.65 -12.01
CA ASP A 219 15.90 30.46 -11.51
C ASP A 219 17.03 29.61 -10.94
N GLU A 220 16.70 28.54 -10.19
CA GLU A 220 17.69 27.62 -9.63
C GLU A 220 18.43 26.83 -10.71
N GLU A 221 17.75 26.46 -11.80
CA GLU A 221 18.31 25.72 -12.91
C GLU A 221 18.90 26.61 -14.02
N GLY A 222 18.66 27.91 -13.97
CA GLY A 222 19.12 28.86 -14.97
C GLY A 222 18.29 28.85 -16.25
N GLU A 223 17.04 28.47 -16.15
CA GLU A 223 16.07 28.39 -17.25
C GLU A 223 15.26 29.70 -17.41
N ALA A 224 14.51 29.79 -18.50
CA ALA A 224 13.66 30.95 -18.77
C ALA A 224 12.36 30.86 -17.96
N HIS A 225 11.90 32.00 -17.44
CA HIS A 225 10.57 32.11 -16.84
C HIS A 225 9.46 31.83 -17.82
N ILE A 226 8.38 31.22 -17.33
CA ILE A 226 7.16 30.93 -18.07
C ILE A 226 6.00 31.78 -17.55
N THR A 227 5.03 32.06 -18.40
CA THR A 227 3.78 32.74 -18.04
C THR A 227 2.74 31.72 -17.56
N GLU A 228 1.68 32.22 -16.90
CA GLU A 228 0.54 31.37 -16.53
C GLU A 228 -0.11 30.66 -17.75
N GLU A 229 -0.17 31.33 -18.89
CA GLU A 229 -0.74 30.78 -20.11
C GLU A 229 0.16 29.68 -20.72
N GLU A 230 1.48 29.84 -20.65
CA GLU A 230 2.42 28.79 -21.05
C GLU A 230 2.33 27.60 -20.10
N PHE A 231 2.34 27.81 -18.75
CA PHE A 231 2.16 26.74 -17.78
C PHE A 231 0.84 26.00 -18.02
N TYR A 232 -0.28 26.71 -18.16
CA TYR A 232 -1.59 26.16 -18.50
C TYR A 232 -1.56 25.27 -19.74
N SER A 233 -0.83 25.68 -20.78
CA SER A 233 -0.78 24.95 -22.05
C SER A 233 0.12 23.71 -22.01
N HIS A 234 1.08 23.66 -21.10
CA HIS A 234 2.09 22.59 -21.03
C HIS A 234 1.66 21.40 -20.15
N ILE A 235 0.85 21.63 -19.11
CA ILE A 235 0.39 20.53 -18.26
C ILE A 235 -0.72 19.72 -18.94
N ILE A 236 -0.61 18.40 -18.88
CA ILE A 236 -1.50 17.46 -19.56
C ILE A 236 -2.05 16.48 -18.52
N PRO A 237 -3.38 16.20 -18.50
CA PRO A 237 -3.94 15.27 -17.52
C PRO A 237 -3.48 13.83 -17.79
N GLU A 238 -3.15 13.11 -16.71
CA GLU A 238 -2.67 11.72 -16.75
C GLU A 238 -3.58 10.78 -15.97
N GLY A 239 -4.16 11.25 -14.87
CA GLY A 239 -4.96 10.39 -14.02
C GLY A 239 -5.95 11.11 -13.12
N ILE A 240 -6.92 10.36 -12.60
CA ILE A 240 -7.98 10.86 -11.71
C ILE A 240 -8.18 9.88 -10.56
N ASP A 241 -8.10 10.37 -9.34
CA ASP A 241 -8.61 9.67 -8.17
C ASP A 241 -9.97 10.26 -7.76
N MET A 242 -11.02 9.42 -7.71
CA MET A 242 -12.33 9.82 -7.23
C MET A 242 -12.68 9.13 -5.92
N ARG A 243 -13.03 9.92 -4.90
CA ARG A 243 -13.43 9.44 -3.57
C ARG A 243 -14.94 9.37 -3.40
N SER A 244 -15.41 8.49 -2.53
CA SER A 244 -16.84 8.32 -2.21
C SER A 244 -17.53 9.62 -1.75
N THR A 245 -16.78 10.53 -1.14
CA THR A 245 -17.24 11.86 -0.75
C THR A 245 -17.49 12.81 -1.92
N GLY A 246 -17.08 12.45 -3.15
CA GLY A 246 -17.07 13.31 -4.34
C GLY A 246 -15.88 14.28 -4.39
N ARG A 247 -14.89 14.07 -3.54
CA ARG A 247 -13.58 14.72 -3.71
C ARG A 247 -12.86 14.00 -4.84
N TYR A 248 -12.12 14.78 -5.62
CA TYR A 248 -11.26 14.28 -6.69
C TYR A 248 -9.85 14.81 -6.56
N ILE A 249 -8.92 14.09 -7.16
CA ILE A 249 -7.56 14.52 -7.44
C ILE A 249 -7.33 14.24 -8.93
N VAL A 250 -6.88 15.24 -9.67
CA VAL A 250 -6.42 15.05 -11.03
C VAL A 250 -4.93 15.30 -11.08
N TYR A 251 -4.23 14.35 -11.66
CA TYR A 251 -2.80 14.39 -11.86
C TYR A 251 -2.49 14.86 -13.27
N TYR A 252 -1.51 15.73 -13.38
CA TYR A 252 -1.02 16.28 -14.64
C TYR A 252 0.47 16.06 -14.75
N THR A 253 0.98 15.98 -15.97
CA THR A 253 2.41 16.19 -16.21
C THR A 253 2.81 17.56 -15.67
N ASP A 254 4.09 17.74 -15.33
CA ASP A 254 4.60 19.05 -14.91
C ASP A 254 4.88 20.02 -16.08
N GLY A 255 4.71 19.56 -17.33
CA GLY A 255 5.05 20.34 -18.51
C GLY A 255 6.52 20.70 -18.64
N GLY A 256 7.39 20.02 -17.88
CA GLY A 256 8.83 20.30 -17.78
C GLY A 256 9.20 21.37 -16.74
N ALA A 257 8.25 21.83 -15.91
CA ALA A 257 8.49 22.93 -14.97
C ALA A 257 9.05 22.48 -13.60
N PHE A 258 9.00 21.18 -13.30
CA PHE A 258 9.37 20.66 -11.96
C PHE A 258 10.20 19.37 -12.02
N GLY A 259 11.03 19.22 -13.06
CA GLY A 259 11.98 18.11 -13.14
C GLY A 259 11.34 16.70 -13.19
N GLY A 260 10.11 16.60 -13.67
CA GLY A 260 9.37 15.34 -13.80
C GLY A 260 8.51 14.97 -12.59
N HIS A 261 8.30 15.88 -11.64
CA HIS A 261 7.27 15.74 -10.62
C HIS A 261 5.88 15.92 -11.24
N SER A 262 4.85 15.28 -10.67
CA SER A 262 3.48 15.50 -11.13
C SER A 262 2.86 16.74 -10.51
N VAL A 263 1.99 17.44 -11.27
CA VAL A 263 1.11 18.48 -10.75
C VAL A 263 -0.20 17.83 -10.29
N GLU A 264 -0.57 18.03 -9.04
CA GLU A 264 -1.79 17.51 -8.42
C GLU A 264 -2.78 18.66 -8.21
N VAL A 265 -3.99 18.53 -8.77
CA VAL A 265 -5.11 19.46 -8.52
C VAL A 265 -6.23 18.71 -7.83
N SER A 266 -6.51 19.06 -6.58
CA SER A 266 -7.61 18.46 -5.82
C SER A 266 -8.79 19.40 -5.70
N GLY A 267 -10.00 18.81 -5.64
CA GLY A 267 -11.25 19.57 -5.58
C GLY A 267 -12.45 18.75 -5.15
N ASN A 268 -13.60 19.33 -5.37
CA ASN A 268 -14.92 18.75 -5.10
C ASN A 268 -15.96 19.30 -6.08
N SER A 269 -17.23 19.01 -5.87
CA SER A 269 -18.33 19.46 -6.75
C SER A 269 -18.48 20.99 -6.93
N LYS A 270 -17.69 21.80 -6.21
CA LYS A 270 -17.67 23.27 -6.35
C LYS A 270 -16.47 23.78 -7.14
N GLY A 271 -15.62 22.89 -7.61
CA GLY A 271 -14.41 23.18 -8.38
C GLY A 271 -13.11 22.84 -7.61
N PRO A 272 -11.96 23.22 -8.19
CA PRO A 272 -10.65 22.98 -7.59
C PRO A 272 -10.44 23.78 -6.30
N THR A 273 -9.71 23.21 -5.36
CA THR A 273 -9.46 23.82 -4.03
C THR A 273 -8.00 23.89 -3.66
N LYS A 274 -7.14 23.08 -4.29
CA LYS A 274 -5.71 23.04 -4.03
C LYS A 274 -4.96 22.57 -5.28
N ALA A 275 -3.82 23.17 -5.55
CA ALA A 275 -2.83 22.71 -6.49
C ALA A 275 -1.47 22.58 -5.79
N GLN A 276 -0.71 21.53 -6.09
CA GLN A 276 0.61 21.28 -5.53
C GLN A 276 1.43 20.39 -6.48
N ILE A 277 2.73 20.33 -6.26
CA ILE A 277 3.59 19.32 -6.87
C ILE A 277 3.69 18.10 -5.95
N THR A 278 3.86 16.92 -6.54
CA THR A 278 4.00 15.64 -5.85
C THR A 278 4.98 14.74 -6.60
N GLY A 279 5.76 13.93 -5.86
CA GLY A 279 6.73 13.01 -6.42
C GLY A 279 7.99 12.92 -5.59
#